data_384549a42bef3395dd98976191ec3026
#
_entry.id   384549a42bef3395dd98976191ec3026
#
_cell.length_a   1.000
_cell.length_b   1.000
_cell.length_c   1.000
_cell.angle_alpha   90.00
_cell.angle_beta   90.00
_cell.angle_gamma   90.00
#
_symmetry.space_group_name_H-M   'P 1'
#
loop_
_entity.id
_entity.type
_entity.pdbx_description
1 polymer ?
#
loop_
_entity_poly.entity_id
_entity_poly.type
_entity_poly.pdbx_seq_one_letter_code
_entity_poly.pdbx_strand_id
1 'polypeptide(L)'
;MTVSLLSRTLHKWLALFVGLQLLIWTVSGLYMVVVDLDFIHGDTLVRNLRTPIARASFAIPPAQLLQRYPEVTQISLRSLPESGEPVYEVATLGRRVLVHAGNGRQLSPLSTGMIRQLARGYYAGSGELISVVLLEHEVPMEARGRAPPLWRADFDDWLQTSLYLHPSTGALVTRRHRLWRWFDFLWMLHIMDYAEREDMNSGLLRASTVLGVITTASGVWLLYFSFRRPRN
;
A
#
# COMPACT_ATOMS: atom_id res chain seq x y z
N MET A 1 31.34 19.10 -40.24
CA MET A 1 31.53 18.25 -39.02
C MET A 1 31.65 16.82 -39.49
N THR A 2 32.68 16.10 -39.10
CA THR A 2 32.80 14.66 -39.41
C THR A 2 31.75 13.86 -38.62
N VAL A 3 31.19 12.83 -39.25
CA VAL A 3 30.18 11.95 -38.65
C VAL A 3 30.58 11.48 -37.22
N SER A 4 31.89 11.25 -37.02
CA SER A 4 32.44 10.85 -35.71
C SER A 4 32.34 11.93 -34.63
N LEU A 5 32.45 13.21 -34.97
CA LEU A 5 32.31 14.32 -34.03
C LEU A 5 30.85 14.50 -33.58
N LEU A 6 29.91 14.44 -34.55
CA LEU A 6 28.50 14.55 -34.29
C LEU A 6 28.02 13.37 -33.36
N SER A 7 28.43 12.15 -33.71
CA SER A 7 28.12 10.94 -32.92
C SER A 7 28.61 11.05 -31.46
N ARG A 8 29.84 11.53 -31.26
CA ARG A 8 30.40 11.74 -29.89
C ARG A 8 29.65 12.79 -29.10
N THR A 9 29.30 13.92 -29.72
CA THR A 9 28.57 15.00 -29.09
C THR A 9 27.16 14.55 -28.70
N LEU A 10 26.46 13.88 -29.62
CA LEU A 10 25.12 13.34 -29.35
C LEU A 10 25.14 12.31 -28.23
N HIS A 11 26.07 11.35 -28.27
CA HIS A 11 26.22 10.35 -27.23
C HIS A 11 26.51 10.98 -25.87
N LYS A 12 27.37 12.01 -25.81
CA LYS A 12 27.70 12.72 -24.56
C LYS A 12 26.46 13.29 -23.88
N TRP A 13 25.58 13.96 -24.62
CA TRP A 13 24.38 14.57 -24.05
C TRP A 13 23.32 13.53 -23.71
N LEU A 14 23.11 12.51 -24.56
CA LEU A 14 22.24 11.39 -24.26
C LEU A 14 22.71 10.65 -23.00
N ALA A 15 24.00 10.39 -22.89
CA ALA A 15 24.58 9.72 -21.73
C ALA A 15 24.45 10.53 -20.44
N LEU A 16 24.46 11.87 -20.51
CA LEU A 16 24.23 12.72 -19.34
C LEU A 16 22.79 12.57 -18.82
N PHE A 17 21.78 12.69 -19.70
CA PHE A 17 20.37 12.57 -19.31
C PHE A 17 20.01 11.15 -18.87
N VAL A 18 20.38 10.16 -19.68
CA VAL A 18 20.10 8.75 -19.37
C VAL A 18 20.89 8.28 -18.17
N GLY A 19 22.14 8.76 -18.01
CA GLY A 19 22.97 8.44 -16.84
C GLY A 19 22.39 8.92 -15.52
N LEU A 20 21.80 10.13 -15.51
CA LEU A 20 21.09 10.63 -14.32
C LEU A 20 19.89 9.75 -13.98
N GLN A 21 19.10 9.39 -15.00
CA GLN A 21 17.95 8.49 -14.80
C GLN A 21 18.39 7.09 -14.34
N LEU A 22 19.46 6.55 -14.90
CA LEU A 22 20.03 5.27 -14.46
C LEU A 22 20.50 5.31 -13.00
N LEU A 23 21.07 6.45 -12.57
CA LEU A 23 21.44 6.64 -11.17
C LEU A 23 20.21 6.59 -10.26
N ILE A 24 19.14 7.30 -10.63
CA ILE A 24 17.87 7.27 -9.89
C ILE A 24 17.31 5.84 -9.83
N TRP A 25 17.30 5.11 -10.94
CA TRP A 25 16.85 3.73 -10.99
C TRP A 25 17.69 2.79 -10.13
N THR A 26 19.02 2.98 -10.15
CA THR A 26 19.93 2.18 -9.33
C THR A 26 19.70 2.42 -7.84
N VAL A 27 19.59 3.67 -7.42
CA VAL A 27 19.38 4.03 -6.00
C VAL A 27 17.99 3.56 -5.52
N SER A 28 16.94 3.81 -6.30
CA SER A 28 15.59 3.36 -5.94
C SER A 28 15.47 1.83 -5.94
N GLY A 29 16.05 1.16 -6.94
CA GLY A 29 16.09 -0.29 -7.01
C GLY A 29 16.90 -0.92 -5.86
N LEU A 30 18.02 -0.30 -5.46
CA LEU A 30 18.81 -0.76 -4.32
C LEU A 30 17.97 -0.78 -3.03
N TYR A 31 17.19 0.28 -2.79
CA TYR A 31 16.29 0.32 -1.64
C TYR A 31 15.29 -0.85 -1.66
N MET A 32 14.70 -1.13 -2.83
CA MET A 32 13.71 -2.22 -3.00
C MET A 32 14.30 -3.61 -2.80
N VAL A 33 15.61 -3.77 -3.05
CA VAL A 33 16.33 -5.06 -2.88
C VAL A 33 16.81 -5.23 -1.44
N VAL A 34 17.26 -4.14 -0.79
CA VAL A 34 17.86 -4.21 0.54
C VAL A 34 16.82 -4.25 1.65
N VAL A 35 15.70 -3.55 1.50
CA VAL A 35 14.63 -3.53 2.49
C VAL A 35 13.64 -4.64 2.21
N ASP A 36 13.47 -5.54 3.18
CA ASP A 36 12.54 -6.67 3.07
C ASP A 36 11.12 -6.23 2.77
N LEU A 37 10.46 -6.91 1.84
CA LEU A 37 9.14 -6.54 1.33
C LEU A 37 8.03 -6.70 2.39
N ASP A 38 8.11 -7.73 3.24
CA ASP A 38 7.14 -7.95 4.32
C ASP A 38 7.23 -6.82 5.35
N PHE A 39 8.47 -6.30 5.56
CA PHE A 39 8.70 -5.15 6.41
C PHE A 39 8.14 -3.87 5.77
N ILE A 40 8.35 -3.66 4.48
CA ILE A 40 7.75 -2.52 3.72
C ILE A 40 6.22 -2.59 3.78
N HIS A 41 5.63 -3.77 3.63
CA HIS A 41 4.18 -3.94 3.73
C HIS A 41 3.64 -3.74 5.15
N GLY A 42 4.51 -3.73 6.16
CA GLY A 42 4.14 -3.55 7.56
C GLY A 42 3.45 -4.78 8.17
N ASP A 43 3.73 -5.98 7.65
CA ASP A 43 3.15 -7.23 8.15
C ASP A 43 3.55 -7.49 9.59
N THR A 44 4.74 -7.09 9.98
CA THR A 44 5.26 -7.19 11.35
C THR A 44 4.61 -6.20 12.33
N LEU A 45 3.96 -5.15 11.83
CA LEU A 45 3.31 -4.11 12.64
C LEU A 45 1.86 -4.43 13.00
N VAL A 46 1.34 -5.56 12.51
CA VAL A 46 -0.05 -5.95 12.71
C VAL A 46 -0.14 -7.37 13.23
N ARG A 47 -0.96 -7.55 14.26
CA ARG A 47 -1.29 -8.86 14.79
C ARG A 47 -2.32 -9.55 13.90
N ASN A 48 -2.04 -10.77 13.49
CA ASN A 48 -3.04 -11.62 12.85
C ASN A 48 -3.87 -12.32 13.93
N LEU A 49 -4.88 -11.62 14.45
CA LEU A 49 -5.67 -12.08 15.57
C LEU A 49 -6.75 -13.07 15.09
N ARG A 50 -6.44 -14.34 15.14
CA ARG A 50 -7.42 -15.42 15.06
C ARG A 50 -7.74 -15.89 16.48
N THR A 51 -8.69 -15.21 17.14
CA THR A 51 -9.13 -15.62 18.47
C THR A 51 -10.20 -16.71 18.34
N PRO A 52 -10.06 -17.84 19.06
CA PRO A 52 -11.09 -18.88 19.08
C PRO A 52 -12.42 -18.31 19.59
N ILE A 53 -13.52 -18.69 18.95
CA ILE A 53 -14.87 -18.26 19.34
C ILE A 53 -15.42 -19.31 20.31
N ALA A 54 -15.71 -18.89 21.54
CA ALA A 54 -16.33 -19.76 22.52
C ALA A 54 -17.80 -20.03 22.18
N ARG A 55 -18.25 -21.29 22.23
CA ARG A 55 -19.62 -21.68 21.89
C ARG A 55 -20.69 -20.93 22.70
N ALA A 56 -20.42 -20.61 23.96
CA ALA A 56 -21.35 -19.89 24.84
C ALA A 56 -21.50 -18.39 24.49
N SER A 57 -20.70 -17.88 23.60
CA SER A 57 -20.63 -16.43 23.32
C SER A 57 -21.58 -15.95 22.22
N PHE A 58 -22.31 -16.86 21.54
CA PHE A 58 -23.26 -16.48 20.50
C PHE A 58 -24.62 -17.13 20.76
N ALA A 59 -25.63 -16.30 20.95
CA ALA A 59 -27.00 -16.71 21.20
C ALA A 59 -27.94 -16.48 20.01
N ILE A 60 -27.53 -15.63 19.06
CA ILE A 60 -28.36 -15.30 17.90
C ILE A 60 -28.05 -16.27 16.76
N PRO A 61 -29.03 -17.09 16.32
CA PRO A 61 -28.83 -17.96 15.17
C PRO A 61 -28.76 -17.15 13.87
N PRO A 62 -27.91 -17.53 12.89
CA PRO A 62 -27.79 -16.83 11.60
C PRO A 62 -29.13 -16.67 10.84
N ALA A 63 -30.07 -17.61 11.04
CA ALA A 63 -31.40 -17.54 10.45
C ALA A 63 -32.17 -16.26 10.81
N GLN A 64 -31.97 -15.71 12.03
CA GLN A 64 -32.61 -14.45 12.42
C GLN A 64 -32.00 -13.25 11.67
N LEU A 65 -30.74 -13.33 11.28
CA LEU A 65 -30.08 -12.27 10.49
C LEU A 65 -30.62 -12.25 9.06
N LEU A 66 -30.94 -13.41 8.49
CA LEU A 66 -31.57 -13.51 7.16
C LEU A 66 -32.96 -12.85 7.14
N GLN A 67 -33.71 -12.92 8.25
CA GLN A 67 -35.01 -12.25 8.36
C GLN A 67 -34.88 -10.75 8.55
N ARG A 68 -33.81 -10.31 9.24
CA ARG A 68 -33.60 -8.89 9.58
C ARG A 68 -32.98 -8.07 8.45
N TYR A 69 -32.11 -8.71 7.65
CA TYR A 69 -31.39 -8.04 6.57
C TYR A 69 -31.83 -8.64 5.23
N PRO A 70 -32.50 -7.88 4.36
CA PRO A 70 -32.78 -8.33 3.02
C PRO A 70 -31.52 -8.43 2.18
N GLU A 71 -31.51 -9.26 1.16
CA GLU A 71 -30.42 -9.39 0.19
C GLU A 71 -29.06 -9.78 0.78
N VAL A 72 -29.07 -10.59 1.85
CA VAL A 72 -27.83 -11.11 2.42
C VAL A 72 -27.11 -11.99 1.41
N THR A 73 -25.86 -11.67 1.13
CA THR A 73 -24.98 -12.46 0.28
C THR A 73 -24.02 -13.35 1.09
N GLN A 74 -23.67 -12.90 2.30
CA GLN A 74 -22.76 -13.65 3.18
C GLN A 74 -22.97 -13.28 4.65
N ILE A 75 -22.88 -14.28 5.51
CA ILE A 75 -22.76 -14.12 6.96
C ILE A 75 -21.49 -14.81 7.40
N SER A 76 -20.61 -14.10 8.09
CA SER A 76 -19.40 -14.65 8.71
C SER A 76 -19.37 -14.35 10.20
N LEU A 77 -18.97 -15.34 11.00
CA LEU A 77 -18.76 -15.17 12.44
C LEU A 77 -17.27 -14.99 12.71
N ARG A 78 -16.91 -13.95 13.46
CA ARG A 78 -15.53 -13.70 13.87
C ARG A 78 -15.48 -13.06 15.26
N SER A 79 -14.31 -13.06 15.88
CA SER A 79 -14.04 -12.29 17.10
C SER A 79 -13.53 -10.91 16.76
N LEU A 80 -13.89 -9.92 17.58
CA LEU A 80 -13.27 -8.60 17.51
C LEU A 80 -11.86 -8.64 18.10
N PRO A 81 -10.89 -7.95 17.47
CA PRO A 81 -9.58 -7.72 18.08
C PRO A 81 -9.68 -7.11 19.47
N GLU A 82 -8.77 -7.49 20.37
CA GLU A 82 -8.66 -7.05 21.76
C GLU A 82 -9.77 -7.55 22.67
N SER A 83 -11.06 -7.28 22.40
CA SER A 83 -12.16 -7.72 23.26
C SER A 83 -12.46 -9.22 23.17
N GLY A 84 -12.16 -9.84 22.02
CA GLY A 84 -12.54 -11.23 21.74
C GLY A 84 -14.04 -11.44 21.56
N GLU A 85 -14.85 -10.38 21.60
CA GLU A 85 -16.31 -10.47 21.45
C GLU A 85 -16.69 -11.05 20.08
N PRO A 86 -17.61 -12.05 20.06
CA PRO A 86 -18.08 -12.64 18.83
C PRO A 86 -19.06 -11.71 18.12
N VAL A 87 -18.83 -11.52 16.81
CA VAL A 87 -19.68 -10.69 15.96
C VAL A 87 -19.99 -11.40 14.65
N TYR A 88 -21.18 -11.19 14.15
CA TYR A 88 -21.52 -11.49 12.77
C TYR A 88 -21.20 -10.31 11.87
N GLU A 89 -20.44 -10.57 10.81
CA GLU A 89 -20.32 -9.67 9.69
C GLU A 89 -21.33 -10.10 8.64
N VAL A 90 -22.34 -9.27 8.42
CA VAL A 90 -23.42 -9.51 7.45
C VAL A 90 -23.14 -8.66 6.23
N ALA A 91 -22.87 -9.29 5.09
CA ALA A 91 -22.73 -8.64 3.80
C ALA A 91 -24.05 -8.71 3.03
N THR A 92 -24.48 -7.58 2.51
CA THR A 92 -25.61 -7.44 1.58
C THR A 92 -25.09 -6.88 0.26
N LEU A 93 -25.93 -6.75 -0.76
CA LEU A 93 -25.55 -6.23 -2.09
C LEU A 93 -24.93 -4.81 -2.03
N GLY A 94 -25.29 -3.96 -1.06
CA GLY A 94 -24.84 -2.59 -1.01
C GLY A 94 -24.00 -2.21 0.22
N ARG A 95 -23.95 -3.05 1.26
CA ARG A 95 -23.29 -2.70 2.53
C ARG A 95 -22.86 -3.92 3.34
N ARG A 96 -21.94 -3.67 4.26
CA ARG A 96 -21.57 -4.63 5.32
C ARG A 96 -21.91 -4.05 6.68
N VAL A 97 -22.47 -4.86 7.55
CA VAL A 97 -22.81 -4.47 8.92
C VAL A 97 -22.24 -5.48 9.91
N LEU A 98 -21.85 -4.99 11.09
CA LEU A 98 -21.49 -5.82 12.23
C LEU A 98 -22.66 -5.92 13.19
N VAL A 99 -22.92 -7.13 13.65
CA VAL A 99 -23.95 -7.45 14.65
C VAL A 99 -23.33 -8.26 15.76
N HIS A 100 -23.53 -7.87 16.99
CA HIS A 100 -23.04 -8.61 18.16
C HIS A 100 -23.73 -9.99 18.23
N ALA A 101 -22.95 -11.06 18.25
CA ALA A 101 -23.50 -12.42 18.13
C ALA A 101 -24.28 -12.88 19.38
N GLY A 102 -24.00 -12.30 20.55
CA GLY A 102 -24.68 -12.65 21.79
C GLY A 102 -26.05 -11.98 21.98
N ASN A 103 -26.24 -10.74 21.53
CA ASN A 103 -27.46 -9.97 21.80
C ASN A 103 -28.14 -9.39 20.54
N GLY A 104 -27.59 -9.59 19.36
CA GLY A 104 -28.17 -9.10 18.10
C GLY A 104 -28.11 -7.62 17.88
N ARG A 105 -27.40 -6.85 18.73
CA ARG A 105 -27.24 -5.41 18.57
C ARG A 105 -26.38 -5.09 17.35
N GLN A 106 -26.87 -4.25 16.47
CA GLN A 106 -26.07 -3.73 15.37
C GLN A 106 -25.01 -2.78 15.92
N LEU A 107 -23.74 -3.03 15.56
CA LEU A 107 -22.59 -2.23 15.97
C LEU A 107 -22.22 -1.17 14.93
N SER A 108 -22.54 -1.41 13.66
CA SER A 108 -22.25 -0.49 12.56
C SER A 108 -23.23 0.69 12.47
N PRO A 109 -22.74 1.91 12.13
CA PRO A 109 -21.36 2.29 11.97
C PRO A 109 -20.61 2.28 13.31
N LEU A 110 -19.31 1.97 13.29
CA LEU A 110 -18.52 1.85 14.50
C LEU A 110 -18.19 3.23 15.09
N SER A 111 -18.31 3.33 16.40
CA SER A 111 -17.95 4.55 17.15
C SER A 111 -16.43 4.72 17.20
N THR A 112 -15.97 5.96 17.43
CA THR A 112 -14.55 6.28 17.63
C THR A 112 -13.94 5.44 18.77
N GLY A 113 -14.70 5.16 19.84
CA GLY A 113 -14.24 4.31 20.94
C GLY A 113 -13.94 2.88 20.50
N MET A 114 -14.85 2.27 19.71
CA MET A 114 -14.64 0.94 19.14
C MET A 114 -13.46 0.91 18.19
N ILE A 115 -13.31 1.93 17.34
CA ILE A 115 -12.17 2.01 16.40
C ILE A 115 -10.85 2.14 17.17
N ARG A 116 -10.80 2.93 18.26
CA ARG A 116 -9.62 3.00 19.15
C ARG A 116 -9.23 1.63 19.69
N GLN A 117 -10.20 0.88 20.19
CA GLN A 117 -10.00 -0.46 20.70
C GLN A 117 -9.51 -1.42 19.61
N LEU A 118 -10.16 -1.43 18.45
CA LEU A 118 -9.76 -2.26 17.31
C LEU A 118 -8.35 -1.92 16.82
N ALA A 119 -8.01 -0.63 16.71
CA ALA A 119 -6.70 -0.19 16.27
C ALA A 119 -5.58 -0.67 17.21
N ARG A 120 -5.79 -0.58 18.52
CA ARG A 120 -4.86 -1.12 19.54
C ARG A 120 -4.72 -2.63 19.41
N GLY A 121 -5.84 -3.33 19.22
CA GLY A 121 -5.83 -4.78 19.03
C GLY A 121 -5.04 -5.21 17.80
N TYR A 122 -5.19 -4.51 16.69
CA TYR A 122 -4.42 -4.79 15.47
C TYR A 122 -2.94 -4.43 15.60
N TYR A 123 -2.61 -3.36 16.31
CA TYR A 123 -1.25 -2.86 16.37
C TYR A 123 -0.32 -3.79 17.14
N ALA A 124 0.81 -4.16 16.55
CA ALA A 124 1.81 -5.03 17.15
C ALA A 124 3.06 -4.30 17.64
N GLY A 125 3.20 -3.01 17.34
CA GLY A 125 4.33 -2.18 17.75
C GLY A 125 4.26 -1.74 19.21
N SER A 126 5.18 -0.86 19.61
CA SER A 126 5.33 -0.36 20.99
C SER A 126 4.85 1.10 21.18
N GLY A 127 4.36 1.74 20.10
CA GLY A 127 3.88 3.12 20.19
C GLY A 127 2.49 3.25 20.79
N GLU A 128 2.17 4.44 21.30
CA GLU A 128 0.84 4.78 21.81
C GLU A 128 -0.07 5.28 20.67
N LEU A 129 -1.37 5.01 20.80
CA LEU A 129 -2.37 5.53 19.87
C LEU A 129 -2.63 7.01 20.15
N ILE A 130 -2.15 7.89 19.27
CA ILE A 130 -2.22 9.36 19.44
C ILE A 130 -3.44 9.99 18.77
N SER A 131 -3.91 9.46 17.64
CA SER A 131 -5.07 10.01 16.96
C SER A 131 -5.96 8.96 16.35
N VAL A 132 -7.28 9.27 16.23
CA VAL A 132 -8.24 8.52 15.42
C VAL A 132 -9.15 9.50 14.73
N VAL A 133 -9.13 9.51 13.40
CA VAL A 133 -9.85 10.46 12.56
C VAL A 133 -10.66 9.71 11.50
N LEU A 134 -11.91 10.12 11.29
CA LEU A 134 -12.72 9.65 10.17
C LEU A 134 -12.43 10.49 8.93
N LEU A 135 -11.98 9.85 7.87
CA LEU A 135 -11.76 10.43 6.55
C LEU A 135 -13.04 10.21 5.72
N GLU A 136 -13.90 11.20 5.68
CA GLU A 136 -15.25 11.06 5.10
C GLU A 136 -15.25 11.14 3.57
N HIS A 137 -14.46 12.04 2.99
CA HIS A 137 -14.55 12.38 1.56
C HIS A 137 -13.27 12.09 0.81
N GLU A 138 -12.12 12.33 1.43
CA GLU A 138 -10.81 12.18 0.80
C GLU A 138 -9.89 11.30 1.63
N VAL A 139 -9.11 10.51 0.96
CA VAL A 139 -8.04 9.71 1.59
C VAL A 139 -6.68 10.25 1.16
N PRO A 140 -5.68 10.24 2.05
CA PRO A 140 -4.33 10.67 1.68
C PRO A 140 -3.75 9.76 0.60
N MET A 141 -2.78 10.27 -0.16
CA MET A 141 -2.11 9.55 -1.25
C MET A 141 -1.61 8.16 -0.82
N GLU A 142 -1.17 8.00 0.43
CA GLU A 142 -0.72 6.71 0.96
C GLU A 142 -1.83 5.66 1.10
N ALA A 143 -3.09 6.07 1.05
CA ALA A 143 -4.27 5.19 1.06
C ALA A 143 -5.02 5.21 -0.28
N ARG A 144 -4.38 5.70 -1.37
CA ARG A 144 -4.97 5.72 -2.72
C ARG A 144 -5.50 4.35 -3.12
N GLY A 145 -6.47 4.31 -4.01
CA GLY A 145 -7.16 3.08 -4.40
C GLY A 145 -8.12 2.53 -3.36
N ARG A 146 -8.28 3.21 -2.20
CA ARG A 146 -9.26 2.87 -1.17
C ARG A 146 -10.39 3.89 -1.16
N ALA A 147 -11.63 3.40 -1.21
CA ALA A 147 -12.79 4.29 -1.17
C ALA A 147 -13.03 4.83 0.25
N PRO A 148 -13.29 6.14 0.41
CA PRO A 148 -13.81 6.68 1.66
C PRO A 148 -15.27 6.21 1.89
N PRO A 149 -15.79 6.29 3.14
CA PRO A 149 -15.09 6.74 4.34
C PRO A 149 -14.14 5.68 4.92
N LEU A 150 -13.05 6.14 5.57
CA LEU A 150 -12.09 5.29 6.28
C LEU A 150 -11.73 5.91 7.63
N TRP A 151 -11.57 5.10 8.65
CA TRP A 151 -10.91 5.52 9.87
C TRP A 151 -9.40 5.43 9.73
N ARG A 152 -8.71 6.49 10.13
CA ARG A 152 -7.24 6.51 10.27
C ARG A 152 -6.89 6.56 11.75
N ALA A 153 -6.04 5.65 12.19
CA ALA A 153 -5.51 5.56 13.54
C ALA A 153 -3.98 5.69 13.49
N ASP A 154 -3.42 6.73 14.12
CA ASP A 154 -2.00 7.03 14.11
C ASP A 154 -1.34 6.67 15.44
N PHE A 155 -0.14 6.10 15.36
CA PHE A 155 0.69 5.72 16.50
C PHE A 155 1.99 6.53 16.53
N ASP A 156 2.52 6.81 17.74
CA ASP A 156 3.72 7.61 17.97
C ASP A 156 5.02 6.79 17.93
N ASP A 157 4.99 5.61 17.32
CA ASP A 157 6.19 4.82 17.12
C ASP A 157 7.20 5.52 16.20
N TRP A 158 8.46 5.10 16.24
CA TRP A 158 9.53 5.64 15.39
C TRP A 158 9.24 5.49 13.88
N LEU A 159 8.40 4.54 13.52
CA LEU A 159 7.91 4.29 12.15
C LEU A 159 6.74 5.20 11.77
N GLN A 160 6.13 5.92 12.70
CA GLN A 160 4.92 6.73 12.46
C GLN A 160 3.83 5.90 11.77
N THR A 161 3.45 4.82 12.45
CA THR A 161 2.50 3.85 11.91
C THR A 161 1.10 4.43 11.86
N SER A 162 0.44 4.27 10.73
CA SER A 162 -0.97 4.60 10.50
C SER A 162 -1.72 3.35 10.08
N LEU A 163 -2.81 3.02 10.79
CA LEU A 163 -3.74 1.95 10.42
C LEU A 163 -5.02 2.56 9.85
N TYR A 164 -5.48 1.99 8.75
CA TYR A 164 -6.73 2.39 8.10
C TYR A 164 -7.78 1.30 8.27
N LEU A 165 -8.93 1.63 8.86
CA LEU A 165 -9.97 0.68 9.20
C LEU A 165 -11.29 1.02 8.50
N HIS A 166 -12.03 -0.02 8.13
CA HIS A 166 -13.35 0.13 7.52
C HIS A 166 -14.38 0.61 8.55
N PRO A 167 -15.19 1.66 8.27
CA PRO A 167 -16.06 2.29 9.27
C PRO A 167 -17.20 1.40 9.77
N SER A 168 -17.68 0.48 8.96
CA SER A 168 -18.81 -0.39 9.32
C SER A 168 -18.37 -1.73 9.91
N THR A 169 -17.17 -2.23 9.55
CA THR A 169 -16.72 -3.55 9.98
C THR A 169 -15.52 -3.50 10.92
N GLY A 170 -14.80 -2.39 10.96
CA GLY A 170 -13.54 -2.31 11.69
C GLY A 170 -12.42 -3.18 11.11
N ALA A 171 -12.62 -3.75 9.92
CA ALA A 171 -11.59 -4.53 9.27
C ALA A 171 -10.41 -3.63 8.90
N LEU A 172 -9.20 -4.15 9.08
CA LEU A 172 -7.99 -3.47 8.66
C LEU A 172 -7.94 -3.43 7.13
N VAL A 173 -8.00 -2.23 6.55
CA VAL A 173 -7.98 -1.98 5.10
C VAL A 173 -6.56 -1.89 4.58
N THR A 174 -5.75 -1.10 5.27
CA THR A 174 -4.33 -0.96 4.94
C THR A 174 -3.56 -0.41 6.14
N ARG A 175 -2.24 -0.50 6.06
CA ARG A 175 -1.29 0.01 7.04
C ARG A 175 -0.18 0.73 6.33
N ARG A 176 0.31 1.80 6.92
CA ARG A 176 1.37 2.64 6.37
C ARG A 176 2.32 3.05 7.48
N HIS A 177 3.59 3.19 7.12
CA HIS A 177 4.62 3.61 8.05
C HIS A 177 5.74 4.32 7.28
N ARG A 178 6.71 4.91 7.98
CA ARG A 178 7.78 5.73 7.37
C ARG A 178 8.52 5.04 6.24
N LEU A 179 8.91 3.76 6.40
CA LEU A 179 9.64 3.05 5.36
C LEU A 179 8.75 2.73 4.15
N TRP A 180 7.45 2.46 4.37
CA TRP A 180 6.51 2.36 3.26
C TRP A 180 6.40 3.68 2.49
N ARG A 181 6.38 4.84 3.18
CA ARG A 181 6.32 6.15 2.54
C ARG A 181 7.58 6.44 1.71
N TRP A 182 8.75 6.03 2.22
CA TRP A 182 10.00 6.09 1.44
C TRP A 182 9.96 5.14 0.24
N PHE A 183 9.48 3.92 0.40
CA PHE A 183 9.29 2.98 -0.70
C PHE A 183 8.38 3.57 -1.78
N ASP A 184 7.22 4.09 -1.41
CA ASP A 184 6.26 4.69 -2.34
C ASP A 184 6.85 5.90 -3.10
N PHE A 185 7.64 6.73 -2.42
CA PHE A 185 8.36 7.83 -3.07
C PHE A 185 9.42 7.33 -4.05
N LEU A 186 10.24 6.37 -3.67
CA LEU A 186 11.26 5.79 -4.54
C LEU A 186 10.64 4.98 -5.68
N TRP A 187 9.52 4.31 -5.43
CA TRP A 187 8.73 3.63 -6.44
C TRP A 187 8.21 4.60 -7.51
N MET A 188 7.66 5.74 -7.10
CA MET A 188 7.24 6.81 -8.00
C MET A 188 8.37 7.24 -8.94
N LEU A 189 9.59 7.43 -8.41
CA LEU A 189 10.76 7.78 -9.22
C LEU A 189 11.20 6.64 -10.14
N HIS A 190 11.06 5.39 -9.66
CA HIS A 190 11.48 4.20 -10.40
C HIS A 190 10.61 3.92 -11.62
N ILE A 191 9.28 3.99 -11.46
CA ILE A 191 8.35 3.76 -12.56
C ILE A 191 8.02 5.03 -13.35
N MET A 192 8.55 6.19 -12.92
CA MET A 192 8.32 7.50 -13.54
C MET A 192 6.83 7.86 -13.69
N ASP A 193 5.99 7.38 -12.77
CA ASP A 193 4.59 7.78 -12.63
C ASP A 193 4.44 8.72 -11.44
N TYR A 194 4.45 10.01 -11.70
CA TYR A 194 4.42 11.05 -10.69
C TYR A 194 3.00 11.41 -10.22
N ALA A 195 1.97 10.92 -10.90
CA ALA A 195 0.57 11.20 -10.60
C ALA A 195 -0.03 10.13 -9.67
N GLU A 196 -0.17 8.91 -10.15
CA GLU A 196 -0.89 7.86 -9.46
C GLU A 196 0.04 6.83 -8.80
N ARG A 197 1.29 6.73 -9.26
CA ARG A 197 2.33 5.80 -8.78
C ARG A 197 1.94 4.32 -8.93
N GLU A 198 1.16 4.01 -9.93
CA GLU A 198 0.63 2.67 -10.19
C GLU A 198 0.87 2.20 -11.63
N ASP A 199 1.00 3.13 -12.60
CA ASP A 199 1.17 2.79 -14.01
C ASP A 199 2.64 2.51 -14.37
N MET A 200 2.98 1.21 -14.45
CA MET A 200 4.27 0.74 -14.94
C MET A 200 4.42 0.83 -16.46
N ASN A 201 3.44 1.34 -17.17
CA ASN A 201 3.46 1.51 -18.64
C ASN A 201 3.32 2.98 -19.06
N SER A 202 3.66 3.90 -18.16
CA SER A 202 3.58 5.34 -18.42
C SER A 202 4.37 5.73 -19.69
N GLY A 203 3.87 6.74 -20.40
CA GLY A 203 4.53 7.23 -21.61
C GLY A 203 5.96 7.70 -21.35
N LEU A 204 6.20 8.28 -20.16
CA LEU A 204 7.51 8.77 -19.75
C LEU A 204 8.50 7.63 -19.52
N LEU A 205 8.08 6.53 -18.87
CA LEU A 205 8.90 5.35 -18.65
C LEU A 205 9.29 4.70 -20.00
N ARG A 206 8.32 4.56 -20.91
CA ARG A 206 8.58 4.03 -22.26
C ARG A 206 9.58 4.87 -23.02
N ALA A 207 9.41 6.20 -23.03
CA ALA A 207 10.33 7.12 -23.71
C ALA A 207 11.75 7.03 -23.12
N SER A 208 11.86 6.99 -21.78
CA SER A 208 13.15 6.87 -21.08
C SER A 208 13.84 5.54 -21.37
N THR A 209 13.07 4.46 -21.44
CA THR A 209 13.60 3.13 -21.81
C THR A 209 14.13 3.12 -23.25
N VAL A 210 13.39 3.68 -24.21
CA VAL A 210 13.84 3.79 -25.59
C VAL A 210 15.12 4.63 -25.69
N LEU A 211 15.19 5.78 -25.01
CA LEU A 211 16.39 6.61 -24.96
C LEU A 211 17.58 5.84 -24.34
N GLY A 212 17.33 5.03 -23.31
CA GLY A 212 18.33 4.15 -22.70
C GLY A 212 18.92 3.15 -23.70
N VAL A 213 18.05 2.49 -24.49
CA VAL A 213 18.48 1.56 -25.55
C VAL A 213 19.31 2.28 -26.61
N ILE A 214 18.86 3.44 -27.10
CA ILE A 214 19.58 4.24 -28.08
C ILE A 214 20.96 4.66 -27.55
N THR A 215 21.02 5.12 -26.29
CA THR A 215 22.27 5.54 -25.65
C THR A 215 23.25 4.37 -25.53
N THR A 216 22.77 3.21 -25.09
CA THR A 216 23.57 1.99 -24.99
C THR A 216 24.09 1.55 -26.35
N ALA A 217 23.23 1.49 -27.35
CA ALA A 217 23.61 1.11 -28.70
C ALA A 217 24.66 2.07 -29.30
N SER A 218 24.50 3.40 -29.06
CA SER A 218 25.46 4.40 -29.51
C SER A 218 26.81 4.25 -28.78
N GLY A 219 26.81 3.88 -27.51
CA GLY A 219 28.02 3.60 -26.75
C GLY A 219 28.79 2.38 -27.27
N VAL A 220 28.08 1.27 -27.51
CA VAL A 220 28.66 0.05 -28.12
C VAL A 220 29.25 0.37 -29.51
N TRP A 221 28.54 1.13 -30.32
CA TRP A 221 29.05 1.61 -31.61
C TRP A 221 30.37 2.38 -31.47
N LEU A 222 30.46 3.32 -30.55
CA LEU A 222 31.68 4.10 -30.33
C LEU A 222 32.83 3.23 -29.83
N LEU A 223 32.57 2.25 -28.95
CA LEU A 223 33.57 1.29 -28.49
C LEU A 223 34.14 0.47 -29.65
N TYR A 224 33.29 -0.05 -30.52
CA TYR A 224 33.76 -0.79 -31.71
C TYR A 224 34.80 -0.02 -32.54
N PHE A 225 34.57 1.26 -32.77
CA PHE A 225 35.52 2.09 -33.50
C PHE A 225 36.76 2.45 -32.66
N SER A 226 36.64 2.56 -31.35
CA SER A 226 37.76 2.84 -30.44
C SER A 226 38.77 1.69 -30.46
N PHE A 227 38.29 0.45 -30.48
CA PHE A 227 39.17 -0.74 -30.52
C PHE A 227 39.74 -1.04 -31.91
N ARG A 228 39.13 -0.55 -32.97
CA ARG A 228 39.61 -0.74 -34.37
C ARG A 228 40.65 0.29 -34.81
N ARG A 229 40.97 1.33 -34.03
CA ARG A 229 42.06 2.24 -34.38
C ARG A 229 43.39 1.49 -34.31
N PRO A 230 44.16 1.42 -35.42
CA PRO A 230 45.55 0.93 -35.34
C PRO A 230 46.33 1.83 -34.40
N ARG A 231 47.09 1.24 -33.47
CA ARG A 231 48.13 1.94 -32.75
C ARG A 231 49.19 2.31 -33.76
N ASN A 232 49.28 3.59 -34.17
CA ASN A 232 50.45 4.16 -34.80
C ASN A 232 51.46 4.52 -33.71
#